data_8c1c58cc2c3a2402d5fbdc8649fa2f30
#
_entry.id   8c1c58cc2c3a2402d5fbdc8649fa2f30
#
_cell.length_a   1.000
_cell.length_b   1.000
_cell.length_c   1.000
_cell.angle_alpha   90.00
_cell.angle_beta   90.00
_cell.angle_gamma   90.00
#
_symmetry.space_group_name_H-M   'P 1'
#
loop_
_entity.id
_entity.type
_entity.pdbx_description
1 polymer ?
#
loop_
_entity_poly.entity_id
_entity_poly.type
_entity_poly.pdbx_seq_one_letter_code
_entity_poly.pdbx_strand_id
1 'polypeptide(L)'
;VLHLEKILKWNENSDIKFYRMSSDIFPWASEYEFDDLPDIRTIKRVLTRVGLYAVNNGHRLTFHPGPFCCLASPNSNVVEKTYKELNNHSRIFDMMGFFPSHYNKINIHVGGTYGDKETTAKRFIENFHKPDGLDENTKKRFTLENDDKASMWSTKEIYEKIHHKTGIPIVFDYHHHAIHPGSDSEKTALYLAASTWSDVKPTTHYSETAQKDNPKAMFRAHSIICLLY
;
A
#
# COMPACT_ATOMS: atom_id res chain seq x y z
N VAL A 1 -3.86 9.82 -16.25
CA VAL A 1 -2.92 10.79 -15.68
C VAL A 1 -3.52 12.21 -15.62
N LEU A 2 -4.15 12.73 -16.69
CA LEU A 2 -4.76 14.08 -16.71
C LEU A 2 -5.85 14.28 -15.65
N HIS A 3 -6.63 13.27 -15.35
CA HIS A 3 -7.67 13.33 -14.30
C HIS A 3 -7.08 13.47 -12.89
N LEU A 4 -5.87 13.01 -12.64
CA LEU A 4 -5.23 13.12 -11.34
C LEU A 4 -5.07 14.59 -10.90
N GLU A 5 -4.67 15.48 -11.82
CA GLU A 5 -4.57 16.91 -11.53
C GLU A 5 -5.94 17.51 -11.12
N LYS A 6 -7.01 17.10 -11.80
CA LYS A 6 -8.37 17.54 -11.46
C LYS A 6 -8.79 17.07 -10.09
N ILE A 7 -8.47 15.82 -9.75
CA ILE A 7 -8.76 15.24 -8.43
C ILE A 7 -8.02 16.02 -7.34
N LEU A 8 -6.72 16.29 -7.53
CA LEU A 8 -5.95 17.02 -6.51
C LEU A 8 -6.44 18.46 -6.33
N LYS A 9 -6.86 19.14 -7.39
CA LYS A 9 -7.47 20.47 -7.30
C LYS A 9 -8.80 20.43 -6.56
N TRP A 10 -9.61 19.41 -6.80
CA TRP A 10 -10.85 19.22 -6.05
C TRP A 10 -10.58 18.92 -4.58
N ASN A 11 -9.62 18.04 -4.29
CA ASN A 11 -9.18 17.73 -2.94
C ASN A 11 -8.69 18.98 -2.20
N GLU A 12 -7.90 19.83 -2.87
CA GLU A 12 -7.43 21.11 -2.32
C GLU A 12 -8.59 22.03 -1.91
N ASN A 13 -9.59 22.17 -2.77
CA ASN A 13 -10.78 22.97 -2.50
C ASN A 13 -11.66 22.39 -1.38
N SER A 14 -11.50 21.10 -1.08
CA SER A 14 -12.23 20.36 -0.05
C SER A 14 -11.40 20.13 1.22
N ASP A 15 -10.21 20.73 1.34
CA ASP A 15 -9.24 20.56 2.43
C ASP A 15 -8.82 19.07 2.66
N ILE A 16 -8.78 18.28 1.59
CA ILE A 16 -8.35 16.89 1.62
C ILE A 16 -6.88 16.80 1.20
N LYS A 17 -5.98 16.54 2.14
CA LYS A 17 -4.52 16.51 1.90
C LYS A 17 -3.94 15.11 1.72
N PHE A 18 -4.71 14.07 1.99
CA PHE A 18 -4.30 12.68 1.80
C PHE A 18 -5.10 12.01 0.69
N TYR A 19 -4.42 11.41 -0.30
CA TYR A 19 -5.10 10.76 -1.40
C TYR A 19 -4.42 9.44 -1.80
N ARG A 20 -5.22 8.36 -1.80
CA ARG A 20 -4.80 7.06 -2.35
C ARG A 20 -5.11 7.02 -3.83
N MET A 21 -4.08 7.07 -4.66
CA MET A 21 -4.20 6.98 -6.11
C MET A 21 -4.65 5.57 -6.53
N SER A 22 -5.41 5.51 -7.63
CA SER A 22 -5.78 4.22 -8.22
C SER A 22 -4.55 3.46 -8.70
N SER A 23 -4.47 2.18 -8.37
CA SER A 23 -3.43 1.29 -8.90
C SER A 23 -3.56 1.07 -10.41
N ASP A 24 -4.76 1.29 -10.96
CA ASP A 24 -5.04 1.18 -12.40
C ASP A 24 -4.80 2.49 -13.16
N ILE A 25 -4.02 3.44 -12.61
CA ILE A 25 -3.65 4.67 -13.31
C ILE A 25 -2.90 4.38 -14.63
N PHE A 26 -2.22 3.23 -14.67
CA PHE A 26 -1.65 2.59 -15.85
C PHE A 26 -2.18 1.16 -15.90
N PRO A 27 -3.32 0.91 -16.58
CA PRO A 27 -3.92 -0.43 -16.63
C PRO A 27 -2.92 -1.45 -17.20
N TRP A 28 -2.83 -2.60 -16.54
CA TRP A 28 -1.99 -3.73 -16.97
C TRP A 28 -0.50 -3.37 -17.09
N ALA A 29 0.00 -2.52 -16.23
CA ALA A 29 1.37 -2.03 -16.27
C ALA A 29 2.43 -3.15 -16.13
N SER A 30 2.06 -4.33 -15.65
CA SER A 30 2.93 -5.52 -15.65
C SER A 30 3.20 -6.12 -17.04
N GLU A 31 2.40 -5.76 -18.06
CA GLU A 31 2.48 -6.39 -19.38
C GLU A 31 3.29 -5.57 -20.42
N TYR A 32 3.74 -4.35 -20.07
CA TYR A 32 4.53 -3.48 -20.95
C TYR A 32 5.57 -2.69 -20.18
N GLU A 33 6.51 -2.08 -20.90
CA GLU A 33 7.46 -1.13 -20.30
C GLU A 33 6.96 0.31 -20.51
N PHE A 34 7.09 1.16 -19.48
CA PHE A 34 6.65 2.56 -19.58
C PHE A 34 7.36 3.34 -20.69
N ASP A 35 8.62 3.00 -20.96
CA ASP A 35 9.40 3.68 -21.98
C ASP A 35 8.93 3.35 -23.41
N ASP A 36 8.19 2.26 -23.61
CA ASP A 36 7.61 1.84 -24.89
C ASP A 36 6.28 2.56 -25.19
N LEU A 37 5.72 3.26 -24.21
CA LEU A 37 4.47 4.02 -24.43
C LEU A 37 4.70 5.18 -25.40
N PRO A 38 3.89 5.30 -26.47
CA PRO A 38 4.07 6.34 -27.48
C PRO A 38 4.00 7.75 -26.88
N ASP A 39 3.25 7.93 -25.81
CA ASP A 39 3.03 9.21 -25.14
C ASP A 39 3.92 9.42 -23.90
N ILE A 40 4.92 8.58 -23.67
CA ILE A 40 5.72 8.58 -22.42
C ILE A 40 6.28 9.96 -22.06
N ARG A 41 6.74 10.75 -23.05
CA ARG A 41 7.25 12.10 -22.82
C ARG A 41 6.17 13.04 -22.27
N THR A 42 4.96 12.93 -22.81
CA THR A 42 3.81 13.72 -22.34
C THR A 42 3.37 13.26 -20.97
N ILE A 43 3.32 11.95 -20.72
CA ILE A 43 3.01 11.34 -19.43
C ILE A 43 3.98 11.83 -18.35
N LYS A 44 5.29 11.74 -18.59
CA LYS A 44 6.34 12.21 -17.65
C LYS A 44 6.13 13.69 -17.32
N ARG A 45 5.94 14.55 -18.32
CA ARG A 45 5.69 15.99 -18.11
C ARG A 45 4.44 16.27 -17.27
N VAL A 46 3.35 15.54 -17.51
CA VAL A 46 2.11 15.68 -16.72
C VAL A 46 2.31 15.20 -15.31
N LEU A 47 2.95 14.04 -15.09
CA LEU A 47 3.24 13.51 -13.76
C LEU A 47 4.12 14.45 -12.94
N THR A 48 5.19 15.00 -13.55
CA THR A 48 6.05 15.99 -12.89
C THR A 48 5.25 17.23 -12.47
N ARG A 49 4.39 17.77 -13.35
CA ARG A 49 3.54 18.91 -13.00
C ARG A 49 2.57 18.60 -11.86
N VAL A 50 1.95 17.42 -11.88
CA VAL A 50 1.04 16.98 -10.83
C VAL A 50 1.78 16.74 -9.51
N GLY A 51 2.98 16.18 -9.57
CA GLY A 51 3.84 16.00 -8.39
C GLY A 51 4.22 17.34 -7.75
N LEU A 52 4.65 18.31 -8.54
CA LEU A 52 4.93 19.67 -8.07
C LEU A 52 3.69 20.33 -7.44
N TYR A 53 2.52 20.16 -8.04
CA TYR A 53 1.27 20.64 -7.46
C TYR A 53 1.00 20.00 -6.09
N ALA A 54 1.16 18.68 -5.99
CA ALA A 54 0.96 17.95 -4.75
C ALA A 54 1.91 18.43 -3.64
N VAL A 55 3.21 18.57 -3.95
CA VAL A 55 4.21 19.06 -2.98
C VAL A 55 3.88 20.48 -2.52
N ASN A 56 3.60 21.39 -3.44
CA ASN A 56 3.34 22.81 -3.14
C ASN A 56 2.07 23.03 -2.30
N ASN A 57 1.12 22.10 -2.37
CA ASN A 57 -0.15 22.17 -1.63
C ASN A 57 -0.20 21.18 -0.44
N GLY A 58 0.90 20.52 -0.11
CA GLY A 58 0.99 19.62 1.04
C GLY A 58 0.18 18.31 0.90
N HIS A 59 -0.11 17.87 -0.32
CA HIS A 59 -0.78 16.58 -0.54
C HIS A 59 0.16 15.41 -0.30
N ARG A 60 -0.30 14.43 0.46
CA ARG A 60 0.35 13.13 0.63
C ARG A 60 -0.33 12.12 -0.28
N LEU A 61 0.40 11.61 -1.27
CA LEU A 61 -0.10 10.64 -2.24
C LEU A 61 0.42 9.24 -1.94
N THR A 62 -0.43 8.23 -2.09
CA THR A 62 -0.08 6.83 -1.79
C THR A 62 -0.67 5.89 -2.82
N PHE A 63 -0.13 4.66 -2.87
CA PHE A 63 -0.72 3.54 -3.60
C PHE A 63 -1.10 2.39 -2.68
N HIS A 64 -2.06 1.61 -3.13
CA HIS A 64 -2.43 0.33 -2.54
C HIS A 64 -2.74 -0.67 -3.67
N PRO A 65 -1.71 -1.33 -4.22
CA PRO A 65 -1.89 -2.35 -5.25
C PRO A 65 -2.86 -3.45 -4.81
N GLY A 66 -3.48 -4.09 -5.80
CA GLY A 66 -4.48 -5.12 -5.57
C GLY A 66 -3.93 -6.39 -4.90
N PRO A 67 -4.80 -7.31 -4.48
CA PRO A 67 -4.43 -8.50 -3.71
C PRO A 67 -3.60 -9.52 -4.51
N PHE A 68 -3.40 -9.29 -5.79
CA PHE A 68 -2.54 -10.13 -6.65
C PHE A 68 -1.05 -9.83 -6.44
N CYS A 69 -0.71 -8.69 -5.86
CA CYS A 69 0.66 -8.37 -5.45
C CYS A 69 1.01 -9.15 -4.19
N CYS A 70 1.76 -10.25 -4.33
CA CYS A 70 2.07 -11.15 -3.24
C CYS A 70 3.51 -11.65 -3.30
N LEU A 71 4.40 -11.03 -2.50
CA LEU A 71 5.79 -11.46 -2.37
C LEU A 71 5.94 -12.81 -1.66
N ALA A 72 4.95 -13.20 -0.86
CA ALA A 72 4.97 -14.48 -0.15
C ALA A 72 4.54 -15.68 -1.01
N SER A 73 4.15 -15.47 -2.26
CA SER A 73 3.67 -16.54 -3.14
C SER A 73 4.73 -17.63 -3.35
N PRO A 74 4.34 -18.93 -3.29
CA PRO A 74 5.23 -20.01 -3.71
C PRO A 74 5.38 -20.10 -5.24
N ASN A 75 4.56 -19.38 -6.00
CA ASN A 75 4.63 -19.33 -7.46
C ASN A 75 5.54 -18.18 -7.89
N SER A 76 6.69 -18.51 -8.48
CA SER A 76 7.67 -17.54 -8.95
C SER A 76 7.10 -16.53 -9.97
N ASN A 77 6.21 -16.95 -10.86
CA ASN A 77 5.58 -16.06 -11.83
C ASN A 77 4.72 -14.96 -11.14
N VAL A 78 4.06 -15.30 -10.02
CA VAL A 78 3.33 -14.32 -9.22
C VAL A 78 4.29 -13.32 -8.58
N VAL A 79 5.41 -13.80 -8.06
CA VAL A 79 6.44 -12.96 -7.45
C VAL A 79 7.06 -12.01 -8.47
N GLU A 80 7.42 -12.50 -9.65
CA GLU A 80 8.00 -11.68 -10.74
C GLU A 80 7.00 -10.58 -11.20
N LYS A 81 5.72 -10.94 -11.39
CA LYS A 81 4.68 -9.93 -11.71
C LYS A 81 4.50 -8.94 -10.57
N THR A 82 4.62 -9.37 -9.31
CA THR A 82 4.57 -8.49 -8.15
C THR A 82 5.72 -7.49 -8.15
N TYR A 83 6.96 -7.92 -8.43
CA TYR A 83 8.08 -6.99 -8.56
C TYR A 83 7.82 -5.93 -9.62
N LYS A 84 7.40 -6.34 -10.81
CA LYS A 84 7.13 -5.43 -11.91
C LYS A 84 6.03 -4.41 -11.54
N GLU A 85 4.95 -4.87 -10.94
CA GLU A 85 3.84 -4.02 -10.50
C GLU A 85 4.28 -2.99 -9.46
N LEU A 86 4.99 -3.42 -8.42
CA LEU A 86 5.44 -2.54 -7.34
C LEU A 86 6.52 -1.55 -7.81
N ASN A 87 7.46 -1.99 -8.64
CA ASN A 87 8.49 -1.12 -9.23
C ASN A 87 7.85 -0.08 -10.15
N ASN A 88 6.82 -0.44 -10.92
CA ASN A 88 6.07 0.50 -11.75
C ASN A 88 5.34 1.55 -10.91
N HIS A 89 4.72 1.19 -9.79
CA HIS A 89 4.12 2.17 -8.86
C HIS A 89 5.17 3.13 -8.29
N SER A 90 6.33 2.61 -7.90
CA SER A 90 7.45 3.43 -7.43
C SER A 90 7.95 4.38 -8.52
N ARG A 91 8.09 3.89 -9.75
CA ARG A 91 8.50 4.68 -10.91
C ARG A 91 7.54 5.83 -11.21
N ILE A 92 6.23 5.66 -10.99
CA ILE A 92 5.26 6.75 -11.10
C ILE A 92 5.59 7.86 -10.10
N PHE A 93 5.89 7.55 -8.85
CA PHE A 93 6.33 8.53 -7.86
C PHE A 93 7.65 9.21 -8.25
N ASP A 94 8.61 8.46 -8.80
CA ASP A 94 9.86 9.04 -9.30
C ASP A 94 9.61 10.04 -10.44
N MET A 95 8.72 9.72 -11.40
CA MET A 95 8.30 10.64 -12.47
C MET A 95 7.54 11.87 -11.94
N MET A 96 6.89 11.76 -10.79
CA MET A 96 6.27 12.89 -10.08
C MET A 96 7.27 13.74 -9.30
N GLY A 97 8.52 13.27 -9.15
CA GLY A 97 9.58 13.98 -8.42
C GLY A 97 9.53 13.80 -6.91
N PHE A 98 8.83 12.77 -6.40
CA PHE A 98 8.81 12.49 -4.97
C PHE A 98 10.09 11.78 -4.53
N PHE A 99 10.67 12.25 -3.42
CA PHE A 99 11.77 11.56 -2.78
C PHE A 99 11.32 10.18 -2.25
N PRO A 100 12.13 9.11 -2.48
CA PRO A 100 11.78 7.76 -2.00
C PRO A 100 11.73 7.68 -0.48
N SER A 101 10.55 7.57 0.08
CA SER A 101 10.31 7.38 1.51
C SER A 101 8.92 6.79 1.77
N HIS A 102 8.69 6.28 2.95
CA HIS A 102 7.38 5.79 3.39
C HIS A 102 6.30 6.89 3.47
N TYR A 103 6.66 8.16 3.29
CA TYR A 103 5.69 9.24 3.18
C TYR A 103 4.75 9.04 1.98
N ASN A 104 5.33 8.71 0.81
CA ASN A 104 4.59 8.32 -0.38
C ASN A 104 4.62 6.79 -0.51
N LYS A 105 3.86 6.11 0.36
CA LYS A 105 3.90 4.66 0.51
C LYS A 105 3.24 3.90 -0.65
N ILE A 106 3.76 2.70 -0.88
CA ILE A 106 3.13 1.63 -1.65
C ILE A 106 2.79 0.54 -0.65
N ASN A 107 1.51 0.37 -0.36
CA ASN A 107 1.01 -0.51 0.68
C ASN A 107 0.46 -1.80 0.11
N ILE A 108 0.84 -2.95 0.65
CA ILE A 108 0.23 -4.24 0.31
C ILE A 108 -0.03 -5.07 1.56
N HIS A 109 -0.80 -6.14 1.38
CA HIS A 109 -0.90 -7.21 2.36
C HIS A 109 0.22 -8.24 2.16
N VAL A 110 0.58 -8.97 3.21
CA VAL A 110 1.53 -10.09 3.10
C VAL A 110 0.96 -11.17 2.17
N GLY A 111 -0.36 -11.35 2.22
CA GLY A 111 -1.10 -12.35 1.46
C GLY A 111 -1.34 -13.66 2.21
N GLY A 112 -1.71 -14.70 1.48
CA GLY A 112 -2.03 -16.01 2.05
C GLY A 112 -0.85 -16.68 2.76
N THR A 113 -1.15 -17.58 3.67
CA THR A 113 -0.14 -18.28 4.50
C THR A 113 0.44 -19.54 3.86
N TYR A 114 -0.15 -20.02 2.78
CA TYR A 114 0.35 -21.17 1.98
C TYR A 114 0.82 -22.38 2.80
N GLY A 115 0.03 -22.77 3.81
CA GLY A 115 0.30 -23.90 4.67
C GLY A 115 0.76 -23.50 6.08
N ASP A 116 1.80 -22.68 6.20
CA ASP A 116 2.25 -22.19 7.49
C ASP A 116 2.84 -20.77 7.42
N LYS A 117 2.69 -20.03 8.52
CA LYS A 117 3.12 -18.62 8.60
C LYS A 117 4.64 -18.46 8.65
N GLU A 118 5.38 -19.38 9.23
CA GLU A 118 6.84 -19.27 9.37
C GLU A 118 7.52 -19.38 8.01
N THR A 119 7.21 -20.42 7.27
CA THR A 119 7.75 -20.63 5.90
C THR A 119 7.31 -19.50 4.98
N THR A 120 6.09 -19.01 5.14
CA THR A 120 5.56 -17.91 4.33
C THR A 120 6.26 -16.59 4.65
N ALA A 121 6.49 -16.27 5.93
CA ALA A 121 7.25 -15.08 6.32
C ALA A 121 8.70 -15.16 5.80
N LYS A 122 9.34 -16.31 5.92
CA LYS A 122 10.69 -16.53 5.39
C LYS A 122 10.76 -16.25 3.89
N ARG A 123 9.84 -16.81 3.11
CA ARG A 123 9.76 -16.60 1.66
C ARG A 123 9.50 -15.13 1.31
N PHE A 124 8.61 -14.44 2.06
CA PHE A 124 8.38 -13.02 1.89
C PHE A 124 9.68 -12.22 2.07
N ILE A 125 10.42 -12.50 3.15
CA ILE A 125 11.68 -11.81 3.48
C ILE A 125 12.75 -12.08 2.41
N GLU A 126 12.90 -13.33 1.98
CA GLU A 126 13.83 -13.71 0.91
C GLU A 126 13.51 -12.96 -0.38
N ASN A 127 12.24 -12.92 -0.78
CA ASN A 127 11.80 -12.21 -1.99
C ASN A 127 11.93 -10.67 -1.83
N PHE A 128 11.68 -10.11 -0.65
CA PHE A 128 11.89 -8.68 -0.40
C PHE A 128 13.36 -8.27 -0.55
N HIS A 129 14.29 -9.11 -0.13
CA HIS A 129 15.73 -8.85 -0.21
C HIS A 129 16.39 -9.35 -1.49
N LYS A 130 15.65 -10.04 -2.39
CA LYS A 130 16.21 -10.55 -3.64
C LYS A 130 16.82 -9.40 -4.46
N PRO A 131 18.09 -9.51 -4.90
CA PRO A 131 18.82 -8.43 -5.57
C PRO A 131 18.12 -7.90 -6.82
N ASP A 132 17.58 -8.80 -7.67
CA ASP A 132 16.92 -8.47 -8.93
C ASP A 132 15.39 -8.36 -8.79
N GLY A 133 14.88 -8.12 -7.58
CA GLY A 133 13.46 -8.03 -7.27
C GLY A 133 12.96 -6.58 -7.21
N LEU A 134 12.75 -6.09 -5.99
CA LEU A 134 12.31 -4.71 -5.77
C LEU A 134 13.46 -3.73 -5.91
N ASP A 135 13.22 -2.64 -6.65
CA ASP A 135 14.14 -1.51 -6.72
C ASP A 135 14.33 -0.86 -5.34
N GLU A 136 15.47 -0.23 -5.10
CA GLU A 136 15.75 0.46 -3.84
C GLU A 136 14.74 1.57 -3.51
N ASN A 137 14.26 2.30 -4.54
CA ASN A 137 13.21 3.30 -4.36
C ASN A 137 11.88 2.66 -3.94
N THR A 138 11.58 1.47 -4.47
CA THR A 138 10.38 0.70 -4.11
C THR A 138 10.47 0.23 -2.67
N LYS A 139 11.59 -0.34 -2.23
CA LYS A 139 11.82 -0.77 -0.84
C LYS A 139 11.64 0.38 0.15
N LYS A 140 12.14 1.58 -0.18
CA LYS A 140 11.98 2.79 0.66
C LYS A 140 10.55 3.32 0.74
N ARG A 141 9.65 2.89 -0.13
CA ARG A 141 8.23 3.25 -0.14
C ARG A 141 7.32 2.15 0.37
N PHE A 142 7.87 0.97 0.59
CA PHE A 142 7.10 -0.24 0.85
C PHE A 142 6.53 -0.25 2.27
N THR A 143 5.25 -0.62 2.40
CA THR A 143 4.59 -0.81 3.70
C THR A 143 3.68 -2.04 3.67
N LEU A 144 3.42 -2.61 4.83
CA LEU A 144 2.54 -3.75 5.00
C LEU A 144 1.31 -3.39 5.84
N GLU A 145 0.21 -4.05 5.56
CA GLU A 145 -1.06 -3.86 6.26
C GLU A 145 -1.53 -5.16 6.90
N ASN A 146 -2.14 -5.07 8.08
CA ASN A 146 -2.80 -6.20 8.72
C ASN A 146 -4.04 -6.66 7.94
N ASP A 147 -4.36 -7.95 8.05
CA ASP A 147 -5.43 -8.62 7.29
C ASP A 147 -6.71 -8.82 8.11
N ASP A 148 -7.84 -9.00 7.40
CA ASP A 148 -9.18 -9.23 7.94
C ASP A 148 -9.52 -10.73 8.17
N LYS A 149 -8.56 -11.63 8.05
CA LYS A 149 -8.79 -13.08 8.19
C LYS A 149 -7.87 -13.69 9.23
N ALA A 150 -8.44 -14.49 10.14
CA ALA A 150 -7.69 -15.21 11.16
C ALA A 150 -6.59 -16.13 10.60
N SER A 151 -6.75 -16.62 9.37
CA SER A 151 -5.74 -17.42 8.68
C SER A 151 -4.61 -16.58 8.09
N MET A 152 -4.73 -15.25 8.07
CA MET A 152 -3.74 -14.32 7.52
C MET A 152 -2.99 -13.57 8.64
N TRP A 153 -2.66 -12.32 8.51
CA TRP A 153 -1.64 -11.65 9.30
C TRP A 153 -2.21 -10.53 10.17
N SER A 154 -2.19 -10.71 11.49
CA SER A 154 -2.42 -9.63 12.44
C SER A 154 -1.24 -8.66 12.48
N THR A 155 -1.44 -7.47 13.04
CA THR A 155 -0.37 -6.47 13.25
C THR A 155 0.82 -7.07 14.00
N LYS A 156 0.57 -7.80 15.08
CA LYS A 156 1.61 -8.45 15.90
C LYS A 156 2.42 -9.47 15.10
N GLU A 157 1.76 -10.31 14.32
CA GLU A 157 2.45 -11.30 13.49
C GLU A 157 3.32 -10.68 12.41
N ILE A 158 2.87 -9.60 11.77
CA ILE A 158 3.69 -8.84 10.81
C ILE A 158 4.90 -8.24 11.53
N TYR A 159 4.69 -7.66 12.71
CA TYR A 159 5.77 -7.07 13.51
C TYR A 159 6.83 -8.10 13.88
N GLU A 160 6.44 -9.20 14.50
CA GLU A 160 7.35 -10.22 15.00
C GLU A 160 8.06 -11.01 13.89
N LYS A 161 7.34 -11.36 12.83
CA LYS A 161 7.84 -12.29 11.82
C LYS A 161 8.47 -11.61 10.60
N ILE A 162 8.08 -10.38 10.29
CA ILE A 162 8.52 -9.68 9.07
C ILE A 162 9.23 -8.37 9.39
N HIS A 163 8.59 -7.45 10.13
CA HIS A 163 9.15 -6.12 10.40
C HIS A 163 10.55 -6.19 11.03
N HIS A 164 10.74 -7.00 12.07
CA HIS A 164 12.04 -7.13 12.74
C HIS A 164 13.21 -7.53 11.82
N LYS A 165 12.91 -8.14 10.67
CA LYS A 165 13.93 -8.62 9.71
C LYS A 165 14.05 -7.73 8.48
N THR A 166 13.07 -6.89 8.22
CA THR A 166 12.99 -6.08 6.99
C THR A 166 12.97 -4.59 7.25
N GLY A 167 12.57 -4.15 8.45
CA GLY A 167 12.33 -2.75 8.77
C GLY A 167 11.09 -2.14 8.10
N ILE A 168 10.26 -2.94 7.40
CA ILE A 168 9.08 -2.45 6.68
C ILE A 168 8.04 -1.89 7.66
N PRO A 169 7.59 -0.63 7.55
CA PRO A 169 6.56 -0.07 8.41
C PRO A 169 5.20 -0.74 8.21
N ILE A 170 4.40 -0.74 9.28
CA ILE A 170 3.07 -1.36 9.31
C ILE A 170 2.00 -0.27 9.26
N VAL A 171 1.11 -0.36 8.28
CA VAL A 171 -0.13 0.41 8.18
C VAL A 171 -1.19 -0.32 8.99
N PHE A 172 -1.75 0.33 10.01
CA PHE A 172 -2.82 -0.23 10.80
C PHE A 172 -4.17 0.02 10.14
N ASP A 173 -4.89 -1.06 9.78
CA ASP A 173 -6.28 -0.98 9.37
C ASP A 173 -7.18 -1.36 10.55
N TYR A 174 -8.03 -0.41 10.97
CA TYR A 174 -8.93 -0.56 12.12
C TYR A 174 -10.00 -1.62 11.88
N HIS A 175 -10.58 -1.67 10.68
CA HIS A 175 -11.63 -2.62 10.37
C HIS A 175 -11.09 -4.04 10.27
N HIS A 176 -9.93 -4.22 9.66
CA HIS A 176 -9.26 -5.52 9.62
C HIS A 176 -8.90 -5.99 11.04
N HIS A 177 -8.39 -5.10 11.89
CA HIS A 177 -8.09 -5.44 13.27
C HIS A 177 -9.35 -5.81 14.05
N ALA A 178 -10.48 -5.12 13.87
CA ALA A 178 -11.74 -5.46 14.52
C ALA A 178 -12.23 -6.88 14.18
N ILE A 179 -11.89 -7.39 12.99
CA ILE A 179 -12.24 -8.74 12.54
C ILE A 179 -11.19 -9.76 12.96
N HIS A 180 -9.91 -9.40 12.87
CA HIS A 180 -8.77 -10.26 13.19
C HIS A 180 -7.77 -9.54 14.11
N PRO A 181 -8.09 -9.39 15.41
CA PRO A 181 -7.24 -8.66 16.35
C PRO A 181 -5.94 -9.40 16.70
N GLY A 182 -5.83 -10.70 16.37
CA GLY A 182 -4.77 -11.53 16.92
C GLY A 182 -4.92 -11.64 18.43
N SER A 183 -3.83 -11.36 19.20
CA SER A 183 -3.84 -11.39 20.68
C SER A 183 -3.86 -9.99 21.31
N ASP A 184 -3.89 -8.92 20.52
CA ASP A 184 -3.67 -7.57 21.02
C ASP A 184 -4.96 -6.75 21.04
N SER A 185 -5.06 -5.84 22.01
CA SER A 185 -6.09 -4.79 21.97
C SER A 185 -5.83 -3.83 20.79
N GLU A 186 -6.88 -3.18 20.30
CA GLU A 186 -6.77 -2.17 19.23
C GLU A 186 -5.70 -1.12 19.57
N LYS A 187 -5.74 -0.59 20.78
CA LYS A 187 -4.75 0.39 21.26
C LYS A 187 -3.32 -0.14 21.18
N THR A 188 -3.09 -1.38 21.65
CA THR A 188 -1.77 -2.01 21.63
C THR A 188 -1.28 -2.20 20.21
N ALA A 189 -2.12 -2.76 19.34
CA ALA A 189 -1.78 -3.01 17.94
C ALA A 189 -1.52 -1.71 17.15
N LEU A 190 -2.33 -0.65 17.39
CA LEU A 190 -2.13 0.67 16.79
C LEU A 190 -0.76 1.27 17.19
N TYR A 191 -0.43 1.26 18.50
CA TYR A 191 0.87 1.77 18.94
C TYR A 191 2.03 0.94 18.41
N LEU A 192 1.87 -0.38 18.34
CA LEU A 192 2.86 -1.26 17.76
C LEU A 192 3.11 -0.92 16.28
N ALA A 193 2.05 -0.78 15.48
CA ALA A 193 2.16 -0.37 14.09
C ALA A 193 2.82 1.02 13.95
N ALA A 194 2.37 2.01 14.74
CA ALA A 194 2.90 3.35 14.70
C ALA A 194 4.40 3.42 15.03
N SER A 195 4.88 2.59 15.96
CA SER A 195 6.30 2.52 16.35
C SER A 195 7.23 2.07 15.22
N THR A 196 6.70 1.45 14.17
CA THR A 196 7.49 0.96 13.02
C THR A 196 7.85 2.04 12.00
N TRP A 197 7.33 3.28 12.15
CA TRP A 197 7.45 4.33 11.12
C TRP A 197 8.63 5.26 11.27
N SER A 198 9.47 5.09 12.28
CA SER A 198 10.62 5.97 12.54
C SER A 198 10.25 7.47 12.49
N ASP A 199 10.91 8.27 11.64
CA ASP A 199 10.69 9.72 11.54
C ASP A 199 9.55 10.13 10.59
N VAL A 200 8.88 9.17 9.96
CA VAL A 200 7.78 9.46 9.02
C VAL A 200 6.45 9.38 9.77
N LYS A 201 5.60 10.42 9.63
CA LYS A 201 4.25 10.40 10.21
C LYS A 201 3.50 9.15 9.75
N PRO A 202 3.05 8.28 10.68
CA PRO A 202 2.31 7.07 10.35
C PRO A 202 1.04 7.36 9.55
N THR A 203 0.59 6.38 8.79
CA THR A 203 -0.75 6.36 8.20
C THR A 203 -1.49 5.13 8.67
N THR A 204 -2.78 5.28 8.84
CA THR A 204 -3.72 4.20 9.14
C THR A 204 -4.77 4.13 8.06
N HIS A 205 -5.45 3.00 7.95
CA HIS A 205 -6.68 2.89 7.20
C HIS A 205 -7.85 2.81 8.18
N TYR A 206 -8.86 3.62 7.95
CA TYR A 206 -10.10 3.59 8.70
C TYR A 206 -11.27 3.34 7.75
N SER A 207 -12.08 2.38 8.09
CA SER A 207 -13.36 2.11 7.44
C SER A 207 -14.29 1.43 8.45
N GLU A 208 -15.55 1.36 8.09
CA GLU A 208 -16.56 0.70 8.90
C GLU A 208 -17.14 -0.49 8.12
N THR A 209 -17.82 -1.39 8.82
CA THR A 209 -18.49 -2.52 8.17
C THR A 209 -19.65 -2.03 7.30
N ALA A 210 -19.77 -2.59 6.10
CA ALA A 210 -20.90 -2.33 5.21
C ALA A 210 -22.26 -2.73 5.80
N GLN A 211 -22.30 -3.47 6.91
CA GLN A 211 -23.54 -3.79 7.61
C GLN A 211 -24.26 -2.56 8.20
N LYS A 212 -23.52 -1.45 8.39
CA LYS A 212 -24.14 -0.16 8.76
C LYS A 212 -25.06 0.36 7.66
N ASP A 213 -24.68 0.14 6.41
CA ASP A 213 -25.44 0.63 5.23
C ASP A 213 -26.42 -0.44 4.73
N ASN A 214 -26.03 -1.71 4.80
CA ASN A 214 -26.79 -2.87 4.39
C ASN A 214 -26.62 -4.02 5.38
N PRO A 215 -27.59 -4.28 6.27
CA PRO A 215 -27.51 -5.35 7.28
C PRO A 215 -27.26 -6.77 6.72
N LYS A 216 -27.51 -6.98 5.42
CA LYS A 216 -27.26 -8.26 4.74
C LYS A 216 -25.83 -8.37 4.17
N ALA A 217 -25.04 -7.31 4.21
CA ALA A 217 -23.66 -7.35 3.76
C ALA A 217 -22.82 -8.25 4.68
N MET A 218 -21.73 -8.79 4.14
CA MET A 218 -20.74 -9.48 4.97
C MET A 218 -20.11 -8.50 5.96
N PHE A 219 -19.88 -8.90 7.20
CA PHE A 219 -19.29 -8.05 8.24
C PHE A 219 -17.95 -7.47 7.80
N ARG A 220 -17.14 -8.23 7.09
CA ARG A 220 -15.83 -7.80 6.58
C ARG A 220 -15.89 -6.86 5.35
N ALA A 221 -17.06 -6.68 4.73
CA ALA A 221 -17.18 -5.74 3.64
C ALA A 221 -17.09 -4.31 4.17
N HIS A 222 -16.32 -3.47 3.48
CA HIS A 222 -16.14 -2.07 3.85
C HIS A 222 -17.37 -1.25 3.47
N SER A 223 -17.81 -0.37 4.36
CA SER A 223 -18.79 0.66 4.05
C SER A 223 -18.23 1.64 3.01
N ILE A 224 -19.09 2.12 2.13
CA ILE A 224 -18.77 3.25 1.24
C ILE A 224 -18.93 4.61 1.94
N ILE A 225 -19.53 4.62 3.14
CA ILE A 225 -19.74 5.80 3.98
C ILE A 225 -18.99 5.60 5.28
N CYS A 226 -17.97 6.41 5.53
CA CYS A 226 -17.31 6.50 6.83
C CYS A 226 -17.81 7.75 7.53
N LEU A 227 -18.53 7.56 8.64
CA LEU A 227 -18.93 8.67 9.51
C LEU A 227 -17.81 8.89 10.53
N LEU A 228 -16.88 9.78 10.21
CA LEU A 228 -15.95 10.33 11.19
C LEU A 228 -16.68 11.43 11.94
N TYR A 229 -16.96 11.19 13.22
CA TYR A 229 -17.46 12.21 14.15
C TYR A 229 -16.30 12.80 14.96
#